data_322a4353bb565c39ce6ad66a7a03b587
#
_entry.id   322a4353bb565c39ce6ad66a7a03b587
#
_cell.length_a   1.000
_cell.length_b   1.000
_cell.length_c   1.000
_cell.angle_alpha   90.00
_cell.angle_beta   90.00
_cell.angle_gamma   90.00
#
_symmetry.space_group_name_H-M   'P 1'
#
loop_
_entity.id
_entity.type
_entity.pdbx_description
1 polymer ?
#
loop_
_entity_poly.entity_id
_entity_poly.type
_entity_poly.pdbx_seq_one_letter_code
_entity_poly.pdbx_strand_id
1 'polypeptide(L)'
;MLVQVVIDIESLYNMIHDRYPVHSYLPSYVGSTIVALLVMVSCALFGSLVLANWNKYHGRSPDSRLNVGSTITWKSAAFGAFIGAYSHVALDSIMHSDIHPYWPFSDLNHLYLVVSVPVLHLVCFVFGAVGFTWLLHLLLIGRYRA
;
A
#
# COMPACT_ATOMS: atom_id res chain seq x y z
N MET A 1 2.08 0.98 -0.58
CA MET A 1 2.33 1.79 0.63
C MET A 1 1.95 3.26 0.48
N LEU A 2 2.44 4.03 -0.52
CA LEU A 2 2.02 5.46 -0.67
C LEU A 2 0.51 5.64 -0.84
N VAL A 3 -0.14 4.79 -1.63
CA VAL A 3 -1.59 4.84 -1.85
C VAL A 3 -2.36 4.69 -0.54
N GLN A 4 -1.99 3.74 0.29
CA GLN A 4 -2.62 3.49 1.59
C GLN A 4 -2.52 4.73 2.49
N VAL A 5 -1.31 5.31 2.59
CA VAL A 5 -1.10 6.55 3.36
C VAL A 5 -2.02 7.68 2.87
N VAL A 6 -2.16 7.85 1.55
CA VAL A 6 -3.03 8.91 1.00
C VAL A 6 -4.51 8.66 1.32
N ILE A 7 -4.97 7.41 1.26
CA ILE A 7 -6.35 7.05 1.63
C ILE A 7 -6.57 7.31 3.14
N ASP A 8 -5.62 6.90 3.99
CA ASP A 8 -5.70 7.06 5.44
C ASP A 8 -5.64 8.53 5.89
N ILE A 9 -5.08 9.44 5.09
CA ILE A 9 -5.09 10.89 5.39
C ILE A 9 -6.52 11.42 5.49
N GLU A 10 -7.45 10.96 4.64
CA GLU A 10 -8.86 11.38 4.74
C GLU A 10 -9.47 10.91 6.06
N SER A 11 -9.27 9.65 6.41
CA SER A 11 -9.77 9.05 7.65
C SER A 11 -9.17 9.76 8.88
N LEU A 12 -7.88 10.02 8.87
CA LEU A 12 -7.21 10.77 9.92
C LEU A 12 -7.75 12.21 10.06
N TYR A 13 -7.95 12.90 8.93
CA TYR A 13 -8.52 14.24 8.91
C TYR A 13 -9.93 14.27 9.50
N ASN A 14 -10.79 13.33 9.09
CA ASN A 14 -12.16 13.22 9.59
C ASN A 14 -12.17 12.92 11.10
N MET A 15 -11.30 12.01 11.55
CA MET A 15 -11.17 11.66 12.97
C MET A 15 -10.72 12.87 13.82
N ILE A 16 -9.75 13.66 13.36
CA ILE A 16 -9.26 14.85 14.09
C ILE A 16 -10.35 15.93 14.19
N HIS A 17 -11.26 16.01 13.20
CA HIS A 17 -12.32 17.02 13.15
C HIS A 17 -13.69 16.50 13.61
N ASP A 18 -13.71 15.32 14.27
CA ASP A 18 -14.96 14.69 14.76
C ASP A 18 -16.04 14.54 13.67
N ARG A 19 -15.60 14.26 12.43
CA ARG A 19 -16.50 14.05 11.29
C ARG A 19 -16.83 12.56 11.15
N TYR A 20 -18.11 12.27 10.93
CA TYR A 20 -18.59 10.93 10.65
C TYR A 20 -19.36 10.88 9.33
N PRO A 21 -19.16 9.88 8.45
CA PRO A 21 -18.30 8.70 8.63
C PRO A 21 -16.80 9.07 8.58
N VAL A 22 -16.00 8.33 9.35
CA VAL A 22 -14.53 8.52 9.38
C VAL A 22 -13.93 8.15 8.02
N HIS A 23 -14.40 7.05 7.45
CA HIS A 23 -14.04 6.58 6.12
C HIS A 23 -15.07 7.07 5.11
N SER A 24 -14.79 8.21 4.43
CA SER A 24 -15.78 8.84 3.55
C SER A 24 -15.69 8.33 2.11
N TYR A 25 -14.89 8.98 1.26
CA TYR A 25 -14.93 8.77 -0.19
C TYR A 25 -13.72 8.00 -0.73
N LEU A 26 -12.52 8.26 -0.18
CA LEU A 26 -11.29 7.65 -0.68
C LEU A 26 -11.20 6.14 -0.41
N PRO A 27 -11.72 5.60 0.73
CA PRO A 27 -11.75 4.16 0.95
C PRO A 27 -12.90 3.45 0.22
N SER A 28 -13.25 3.93 -0.97
CA SER A 28 -14.09 3.23 -1.95
C SER A 28 -13.26 2.75 -3.14
N TYR A 29 -13.74 1.78 -3.92
CA TYR A 29 -13.04 1.33 -5.12
C TYR A 29 -12.88 2.46 -6.15
N VAL A 30 -13.84 3.35 -6.27
CA VAL A 30 -13.76 4.52 -7.16
C VAL A 30 -12.75 5.54 -6.64
N GLY A 31 -12.86 5.93 -5.37
CA GLY A 31 -11.93 6.89 -4.74
C GLY A 31 -10.49 6.37 -4.75
N SER A 32 -10.30 5.11 -4.35
CA SER A 32 -8.98 4.47 -4.35
C SER A 32 -8.38 4.30 -5.76
N THR A 33 -9.22 4.15 -6.81
CA THR A 33 -8.76 4.17 -8.21
C THR A 33 -8.16 5.52 -8.57
N ILE A 34 -8.82 6.61 -8.20
CA ILE A 34 -8.32 7.97 -8.46
C ILE A 34 -6.98 8.16 -7.75
N VAL A 35 -6.89 7.78 -6.47
CA VAL A 35 -5.64 7.87 -5.70
C VAL A 35 -4.55 6.99 -6.32
N ALA A 36 -4.88 5.75 -6.74
CA ALA A 36 -3.93 4.85 -7.40
C ALA A 36 -3.37 5.45 -8.69
N LEU A 37 -4.20 6.08 -9.52
CA LEU A 37 -3.77 6.77 -10.75
C LEU A 37 -2.81 7.93 -10.42
N LEU A 38 -3.13 8.76 -9.45
CA LEU A 38 -2.28 9.87 -9.03
C LEU A 38 -0.93 9.39 -8.50
N VAL A 39 -0.94 8.36 -7.65
CA VAL A 39 0.29 7.75 -7.11
C VAL A 39 1.10 7.06 -8.21
N MET A 40 0.45 6.34 -9.13
CA MET A 40 1.10 5.73 -10.28
C MET A 40 1.87 6.77 -11.11
N VAL A 41 1.21 7.88 -11.47
CA VAL A 41 1.82 8.97 -12.23
C VAL A 41 2.99 9.58 -11.44
N SER A 42 2.78 9.89 -10.17
CA SER A 42 3.81 10.47 -9.30
C SER A 42 5.02 9.55 -9.15
N CYS A 43 4.81 8.24 -8.96
CA CYS A 43 5.88 7.27 -8.86
C CYS A 43 6.64 7.10 -10.19
N ALA A 44 5.93 7.10 -11.32
CA ALA A 44 6.57 6.96 -12.63
C ALA A 44 7.42 8.20 -12.98
N LEU A 45 6.98 9.40 -12.62
CA LEU A 45 7.68 10.65 -12.92
C LEU A 45 8.82 10.94 -11.93
N PHE A 46 8.55 10.84 -10.64
CA PHE A 46 9.46 11.27 -9.59
C PHE A 46 10.19 10.11 -8.88
N GLY A 47 9.68 8.89 -8.98
CA GLY A 47 10.24 7.76 -8.25
C GLY A 47 11.68 7.45 -8.63
N SER A 48 12.05 7.60 -9.90
CA SER A 48 13.43 7.42 -10.37
C SER A 48 14.39 8.43 -9.74
N LEU A 49 13.95 9.67 -9.49
CA LEU A 49 14.75 10.69 -8.80
C LEU A 49 14.97 10.31 -7.34
N VAL A 50 13.93 9.80 -6.68
CA VAL A 50 14.04 9.33 -5.28
C VAL A 50 15.01 8.16 -5.17
N LEU A 51 14.92 7.18 -6.08
CA LEU A 51 15.83 6.03 -6.12
C LEU A 51 17.27 6.45 -6.44
N ALA A 52 17.47 7.37 -7.38
CA ALA A 52 18.80 7.90 -7.69
C ALA A 52 19.43 8.59 -6.47
N ASN A 53 18.66 9.40 -5.74
CA ASN A 53 19.12 10.03 -4.50
C ASN A 53 19.41 8.99 -3.42
N TRP A 54 18.53 7.99 -3.23
CA TRP A 54 18.78 6.88 -2.29
C TRP A 54 20.10 6.18 -2.59
N ASN A 55 20.32 5.79 -3.86
CA ASN A 55 21.54 5.12 -4.28
C ASN A 55 22.79 6.01 -4.08
N LYS A 56 22.67 7.32 -4.29
CA LYS A 56 23.76 8.28 -4.04
C LYS A 56 24.19 8.30 -2.58
N TYR A 57 23.25 8.20 -1.64
CA TYR A 57 23.55 8.30 -0.21
C TYR A 57 23.89 6.94 0.42
N HIS A 58 23.26 5.85 -0.01
CA HIS A 58 23.35 4.53 0.61
C HIS A 58 24.13 3.51 -0.25
N GLY A 59 24.24 3.75 -1.55
CA GLY A 59 24.84 2.85 -2.53
C GLY A 59 26.25 3.23 -2.94
N ARG A 60 27.08 3.76 -2.03
CA ARG A 60 28.45 4.25 -2.36
C ARG A 60 29.41 3.18 -2.88
N SER A 61 29.09 1.89 -2.71
CA SER A 61 29.83 0.78 -3.29
C SER A 61 28.99 0.13 -4.40
N PRO A 62 29.59 -0.24 -5.56
CA PRO A 62 28.89 -0.98 -6.61
C PRO A 62 28.27 -2.30 -6.11
N ASP A 63 28.89 -2.91 -5.11
CA ASP A 63 28.44 -4.16 -4.48
C ASP A 63 27.46 -3.92 -3.32
N SER A 64 27.03 -2.68 -3.08
CA SER A 64 26.10 -2.37 -2.02
C SER A 64 24.74 -3.02 -2.27
N ARG A 65 24.28 -3.86 -1.34
CA ARG A 65 22.96 -4.50 -1.39
C ARG A 65 21.81 -3.53 -1.19
N LEU A 66 22.12 -2.30 -0.78
CA LEU A 66 21.19 -1.20 -0.66
C LEU A 66 20.96 -0.48 -2.00
N ASN A 67 21.73 -0.86 -3.04
CA ASN A 67 21.46 -0.39 -4.39
C ASN A 67 20.15 -0.98 -4.90
N VAL A 68 19.23 -0.10 -5.23
CA VAL A 68 17.93 -0.44 -5.82
C VAL A 68 17.96 -0.05 -7.29
N GLY A 69 17.17 -0.72 -8.12
CA GLY A 69 17.04 -0.33 -9.53
C GLY A 69 16.73 1.16 -9.66
N SER A 70 17.43 1.86 -10.55
CA SER A 70 17.37 3.32 -10.68
C SER A 70 16.12 3.83 -11.40
N THR A 71 15.31 2.94 -11.99
CA THR A 71 14.16 3.31 -12.80
C THR A 71 12.88 2.60 -12.33
N ILE A 72 11.81 3.37 -12.22
CA ILE A 72 10.46 2.82 -12.01
C ILE A 72 9.73 2.84 -13.35
N THR A 73 9.31 1.66 -13.82
CA THR A 73 8.51 1.56 -15.04
C THR A 73 7.04 1.87 -14.75
N TRP A 74 6.31 2.37 -15.77
CA TRP A 74 4.87 2.59 -15.66
C TRP A 74 4.11 1.33 -15.24
N LYS A 75 4.52 0.16 -15.72
CA LYS A 75 3.92 -1.12 -15.37
C LYS A 75 4.10 -1.45 -13.88
N SER A 76 5.32 -1.29 -13.34
CA SER A 76 5.57 -1.56 -11.91
C SER A 76 4.88 -0.55 -11.01
N ALA A 77 4.83 0.74 -11.40
CA ALA A 77 4.11 1.77 -10.68
C ALA A 77 2.59 1.48 -10.65
N ALA A 78 2.00 1.13 -11.81
CA ALA A 78 0.60 0.76 -11.91
C ALA A 78 0.27 -0.45 -11.02
N PHE A 79 1.02 -1.55 -11.20
CA PHE A 79 0.79 -2.79 -10.45
C PHE A 79 0.85 -2.54 -8.93
N GLY A 80 1.88 -1.84 -8.45
CA GLY A 80 2.03 -1.52 -7.03
C GLY A 80 0.94 -0.58 -6.50
N ALA A 81 0.52 0.41 -7.29
CA ALA A 81 -0.51 1.35 -6.90
C ALA A 81 -1.89 0.69 -6.80
N PHE A 82 -2.31 -0.05 -7.83
CA PHE A 82 -3.64 -0.68 -7.86
C PHE A 82 -3.77 -1.85 -6.89
N ILE A 83 -2.75 -2.72 -6.77
CA ILE A 83 -2.79 -3.79 -5.76
C ILE A 83 -2.85 -3.17 -4.35
N GLY A 84 -2.01 -2.16 -4.09
CA GLY A 84 -2.02 -1.48 -2.79
C GLY A 84 -3.36 -0.82 -2.48
N ALA A 85 -3.99 -0.15 -3.44
CA ALA A 85 -5.28 0.51 -3.29
C ALA A 85 -6.41 -0.49 -3.01
N TYR A 86 -6.55 -1.49 -3.87
CA TYR A 86 -7.68 -2.43 -3.79
C TYR A 86 -7.57 -3.39 -2.62
N SER A 87 -6.37 -3.84 -2.27
CA SER A 87 -6.18 -4.64 -1.06
C SER A 87 -6.49 -3.85 0.21
N HIS A 88 -6.16 -2.56 0.26
CA HIS A 88 -6.49 -1.68 1.37
C HIS A 88 -8.01 -1.56 1.53
N VAL A 89 -8.72 -1.14 0.47
CA VAL A 89 -10.20 -1.04 0.50
C VAL A 89 -10.85 -2.37 0.89
N ALA A 90 -10.36 -3.50 0.38
CA ALA A 90 -10.91 -4.81 0.71
C ALA A 90 -10.72 -5.16 2.20
N LEU A 91 -9.52 -4.95 2.75
CA LEU A 91 -9.23 -5.23 4.14
C LEU A 91 -10.01 -4.32 5.09
N ASP A 92 -10.05 -3.02 4.79
CA ASP A 92 -10.76 -2.05 5.61
C ASP A 92 -12.27 -2.26 5.56
N SER A 93 -12.82 -2.66 4.41
CA SER A 93 -14.24 -3.00 4.29
C SER A 93 -14.65 -4.17 5.18
N ILE A 94 -13.72 -5.09 5.49
CA ILE A 94 -13.98 -6.18 6.43
C ILE A 94 -13.97 -5.68 7.88
N MET A 95 -13.14 -4.67 8.19
CA MET A 95 -12.92 -4.21 9.56
C MET A 95 -13.87 -3.11 9.99
N HIS A 96 -14.27 -2.23 9.08
CA HIS A 96 -14.98 -0.99 9.39
C HIS A 96 -16.38 -0.97 8.79
N SER A 97 -17.39 -0.69 9.63
CA SER A 97 -18.81 -0.64 9.22
C SER A 97 -19.17 0.65 8.47
N ASP A 98 -18.37 1.69 8.61
CA ASP A 98 -18.57 3.01 8.02
C ASP A 98 -17.90 3.18 6.65
N ILE A 99 -17.33 2.11 6.10
CA ILE A 99 -16.80 2.07 4.74
C ILE A 99 -17.89 1.69 3.74
N HIS A 100 -17.95 2.45 2.64
CA HIS A 100 -18.83 2.22 1.51
C HIS A 100 -18.01 1.84 0.26
N PRO A 101 -17.56 0.57 0.13
CA PRO A 101 -16.58 0.18 -0.89
C PRO A 101 -17.07 0.40 -2.32
N TYR A 102 -18.39 0.34 -2.54
CA TYR A 102 -19.02 0.47 -3.85
C TYR A 102 -19.57 1.87 -4.14
N TRP A 103 -19.32 2.86 -3.26
CA TRP A 103 -19.72 4.24 -3.53
C TRP A 103 -19.13 4.76 -4.85
N PRO A 104 -19.88 5.52 -5.69
CA PRO A 104 -21.21 6.11 -5.49
C PRO A 104 -22.38 5.21 -5.92
N PHE A 105 -22.15 3.96 -6.29
CA PHE A 105 -23.18 3.07 -6.84
C PHE A 105 -24.02 2.38 -5.75
N SER A 106 -23.42 2.15 -4.58
CA SER A 106 -24.09 1.51 -3.45
C SER A 106 -23.42 1.93 -2.14
N ASP A 107 -24.25 2.19 -1.13
CA ASP A 107 -23.78 2.45 0.25
C ASP A 107 -23.65 1.15 1.06
N LEU A 108 -23.92 -0.02 0.48
CA LEU A 108 -23.87 -1.29 1.19
C LEU A 108 -22.44 -1.80 1.27
N ASN A 109 -22.05 -2.23 2.47
CA ASN A 109 -20.80 -2.95 2.72
C ASN A 109 -21.07 -4.44 2.98
N HIS A 110 -21.09 -5.25 1.93
CA HIS A 110 -21.28 -6.70 2.06
C HIS A 110 -20.05 -7.44 2.59
N LEU A 111 -18.90 -6.77 2.72
CA LEU A 111 -17.66 -7.37 3.21
C LEU A 111 -17.51 -7.24 4.73
N TYR A 112 -18.32 -6.39 5.37
CA TYR A 112 -18.21 -6.14 6.79
C TYR A 112 -18.37 -7.43 7.62
N LEU A 113 -17.35 -7.73 8.42
CA LEU A 113 -17.26 -8.91 9.29
C LEU A 113 -17.43 -10.27 8.59
N VAL A 114 -17.25 -10.37 7.26
CA VAL A 114 -17.18 -11.68 6.56
C VAL A 114 -16.08 -12.55 7.17
N VAL A 115 -15.02 -11.93 7.66
CA VAL A 115 -13.99 -12.56 8.50
C VAL A 115 -13.90 -11.76 9.79
N SER A 116 -13.81 -12.42 10.94
CA SER A 116 -13.65 -11.70 12.21
C SER A 116 -12.31 -10.93 12.24
N VAL A 117 -12.31 -9.75 12.81
CA VAL A 117 -11.13 -8.87 12.87
C VAL A 117 -9.89 -9.56 13.46
N PRO A 118 -9.98 -10.35 14.57
CA PRO A 118 -8.82 -11.09 15.08
C PRO A 118 -8.25 -12.11 14.08
N VAL A 119 -9.12 -12.81 13.35
CA VAL A 119 -8.68 -13.77 12.32
C VAL A 119 -8.01 -13.05 11.16
N LEU A 120 -8.55 -11.90 10.73
CA LEU A 120 -7.93 -11.07 9.69
C LEU A 120 -6.53 -10.62 10.10
N HIS A 121 -6.36 -10.11 11.33
CA HIS A 121 -5.04 -9.72 11.85
C HIS A 121 -4.08 -10.91 11.92
N LEU A 122 -4.55 -12.08 12.35
CA LEU A 122 -3.72 -13.29 12.38
C LEU A 122 -3.24 -13.67 10.97
N VAL A 123 -4.12 -13.64 9.97
CA VAL A 123 -3.79 -13.90 8.56
C VAL A 123 -2.74 -12.90 8.06
N CYS A 124 -2.95 -11.60 8.29
CA CYS A 124 -1.98 -10.58 7.92
C CYS A 124 -0.62 -10.77 8.60
N PHE A 125 -0.62 -11.13 9.89
CA PHE A 125 0.59 -11.40 10.65
C PHE A 125 1.36 -12.60 10.07
N VAL A 126 0.66 -13.70 9.78
CA VAL A 126 1.27 -14.91 9.19
C VAL A 126 1.89 -14.59 7.83
N PHE A 127 1.16 -13.90 6.94
CA PHE A 127 1.72 -13.50 5.65
C PHE A 127 2.89 -12.54 5.79
N GLY A 128 2.82 -11.61 6.74
CA GLY A 128 3.93 -10.71 7.06
C GLY A 128 5.16 -11.46 7.55
N ALA A 129 5.00 -12.44 8.45
CA ALA A 129 6.08 -13.27 8.95
C ALA A 129 6.72 -14.12 7.84
N VAL A 130 5.91 -14.74 6.97
CA VAL A 130 6.38 -15.49 5.80
C VAL A 130 7.17 -14.59 4.85
N GLY A 131 6.63 -13.42 4.51
CA GLY A 131 7.31 -12.45 3.64
C GLY A 131 8.62 -11.94 4.23
N PHE A 132 8.64 -11.66 5.53
CA PHE A 132 9.85 -11.25 6.24
C PHE A 132 10.91 -12.35 6.28
N THR A 133 10.51 -13.59 6.57
CA THR A 133 11.42 -14.76 6.57
C THR A 133 12.02 -14.99 5.18
N TRP A 134 11.19 -14.88 4.14
CA TRP A 134 11.65 -14.97 2.75
C TRP A 134 12.66 -13.87 2.41
N LEU A 135 12.37 -12.62 2.80
CA LEU A 135 13.30 -11.51 2.60
C LEU A 135 14.64 -11.74 3.31
N LEU A 136 14.61 -12.18 4.57
CA LEU A 136 15.82 -12.52 5.32
C LEU A 136 16.62 -13.64 4.62
N HIS A 137 15.94 -14.67 4.14
CA HIS A 137 16.55 -15.77 3.40
C HIS A 137 17.29 -15.25 2.15
N LEU A 138 16.66 -14.41 1.35
CA LEU A 138 17.30 -13.81 0.17
C LEU A 138 18.52 -12.95 0.53
N LEU A 139 18.42 -12.16 1.60
CA LEU A 139 19.53 -11.33 2.09
C LEU A 139 20.70 -12.17 2.59
N LEU A 140 20.44 -13.30 3.23
CA LEU A 140 21.46 -14.22 3.75
C LEU A 140 22.13 -15.00 2.61
N ILE A 141 21.36 -15.59 1.68
CA ILE A 141 21.92 -16.33 0.54
C ILE A 141 22.77 -15.42 -0.35
N GLY A 142 22.33 -14.19 -0.57
CA GLY A 142 23.15 -13.21 -1.29
C GLY A 142 24.51 -12.96 -0.60
N ARG A 143 24.65 -13.26 0.70
CA ARG A 143 25.96 -13.20 1.43
C ARG A 143 26.95 -14.29 1.02
N TYR A 144 26.45 -15.46 0.63
CA TYR A 144 27.29 -16.62 0.31
C TYR A 144 27.67 -16.71 -1.20
N ARG A 145 27.09 -15.82 -2.03
CA ARG A 145 27.37 -15.81 -3.49
C ARG A 145 28.26 -14.63 -3.93
N ALA A 146 28.72 -13.82 -3.01
CA ALA A 146 29.73 -12.78 -3.18
C ALA A 146 31.05 -13.19 -2.51
#